data_4d6bd8bebc65af59ad9e0b9f2aeb790f
#
_entry.id   4d6bd8bebc65af59ad9e0b9f2aeb790f
#
_cell.length_a   1.000
_cell.length_b   1.000
_cell.length_c   1.000
_cell.angle_alpha   90.00
_cell.angle_beta   90.00
_cell.angle_gamma   90.00
#
_symmetry.space_group_name_H-M   'P 1'
#
loop_
_entity.id
_entity.type
_entity.pdbx_description
1 polymer ?
#
loop_
_entity_poly.entity_id
_entity_poly.type
_entity_poly.pdbx_seq_one_letter_code
_entity_poly.pdbx_strand_id
1 'polypeptide(L)'
;MTVQFKLPNLPYDAGALEPHISRTTMETHHGKHHAAYIKNMNAILAERAGAPASLEAVVERAKREGDKKLFNNAAQAWNHAFFWNSLSPEAQAPSGDLKAAIEKSFGSLDAFTEAAKAKGVGHFASGWLWLVSDKSGALSLTDLHDADTPITDASLTPLLVCDLWEHAYYLDYKNERPRFIDAFLSKLANWRFAEAQYVAARAGKGGWAFPS
;
A
#
# COMPACT_ATOMS: atom_id res chain seq x y z
N MET A 1 -13.55 16.72 -20.98
CA MET A 1 -12.10 16.72 -20.68
C MET A 1 -11.72 15.31 -20.27
N THR A 2 -10.63 14.79 -20.78
CA THR A 2 -10.13 13.45 -20.39
C THR A 2 -9.44 13.58 -19.05
N VAL A 3 -9.84 12.81 -18.05
CA VAL A 3 -9.15 12.74 -16.75
C VAL A 3 -7.78 12.10 -16.98
N GLN A 4 -6.73 12.74 -16.46
CA GLN A 4 -5.37 12.22 -16.55
C GLN A 4 -4.71 12.27 -15.17
N PHE A 5 -4.33 11.10 -14.66
CA PHE A 5 -3.63 10.97 -13.40
C PHE A 5 -2.12 11.15 -13.60
N LYS A 6 -1.48 11.79 -12.63
CA LYS A 6 -0.02 12.00 -12.64
C LYS A 6 0.67 11.01 -11.70
N LEU A 7 1.91 10.67 -12.01
CA LEU A 7 2.75 9.96 -11.07
C LEU A 7 3.03 10.87 -9.86
N PRO A 8 2.60 10.52 -8.64
CA PRO A 8 2.89 11.34 -7.48
C PRO A 8 4.38 11.28 -7.15
N ASN A 9 4.92 12.37 -6.64
CA ASN A 9 6.29 12.39 -6.13
C ASN A 9 6.43 11.48 -4.92
N LEU A 10 7.63 10.93 -4.73
CA LEU A 10 7.98 10.29 -3.45
C LEU A 10 7.93 11.34 -2.33
N PRO A 11 7.44 10.98 -1.11
CA PRO A 11 7.42 11.90 0.03
C PRO A 11 8.82 12.13 0.66
N TYR A 12 9.87 11.53 0.12
CA TYR A 12 11.27 11.61 0.57
C TYR A 12 12.20 11.41 -0.64
N ASP A 13 13.50 11.71 -0.46
CA ASP A 13 14.52 11.42 -1.49
C ASP A 13 14.63 9.91 -1.75
N ALA A 14 14.90 9.54 -3.01
CA ALA A 14 14.97 8.13 -3.41
C ALA A 14 16.03 7.32 -2.65
N GLY A 15 17.09 7.95 -2.14
CA GLY A 15 18.10 7.30 -1.31
C GLY A 15 17.83 7.37 0.20
N ALA A 16 16.72 7.98 0.62
CA ALA A 16 16.49 8.22 2.06
C ALA A 16 16.16 6.95 2.85
N LEU A 17 15.81 5.85 2.17
CA LEU A 17 15.50 4.56 2.80
C LEU A 17 16.73 3.64 2.94
N GLU A 18 17.91 4.07 2.48
CA GLU A 18 19.15 3.32 2.68
C GLU A 18 19.50 3.23 4.17
N PRO A 19 20.12 2.13 4.63
CA PRO A 19 20.61 0.99 3.85
C PRO A 19 19.53 -0.12 3.61
N HIS A 20 18.25 0.12 3.92
CA HIS A 20 17.21 -0.91 3.90
C HIS A 20 16.57 -1.10 2.52
N ILE A 21 16.41 -0.02 1.74
CA ILE A 21 16.02 -0.07 0.33
C ILE A 21 16.96 0.88 -0.41
N SER A 22 17.67 0.37 -1.42
CA SER A 22 18.63 1.16 -2.17
C SER A 22 17.95 2.21 -3.06
N ARG A 23 18.67 3.31 -3.34
CA ARG A 23 18.26 4.29 -4.36
C ARG A 23 17.89 3.62 -5.69
N THR A 24 18.68 2.65 -6.12
CA THR A 24 18.45 1.92 -7.38
C THR A 24 17.09 1.19 -7.38
N THR A 25 16.75 0.55 -6.27
CA THR A 25 15.43 -0.08 -6.09
C THR A 25 14.34 0.98 -6.16
N MET A 26 14.46 2.09 -5.43
CA MET A 26 13.46 3.15 -5.41
C MET A 26 13.26 3.82 -6.77
N GLU A 27 14.34 4.16 -7.48
CA GLU A 27 14.27 4.76 -8.81
C GLU A 27 13.64 3.81 -9.85
N THR A 28 13.94 2.51 -9.74
CA THR A 28 13.34 1.49 -10.62
C THR A 28 11.87 1.28 -10.27
N HIS A 29 11.57 1.08 -9.00
CA HIS A 29 10.23 0.75 -8.52
C HIS A 29 9.25 1.92 -8.74
N HIS A 30 9.62 3.14 -8.35
CA HIS A 30 8.80 4.33 -8.57
C HIS A 30 8.84 4.78 -10.04
N GLY A 31 10.04 4.99 -10.60
CA GLY A 31 10.21 5.64 -11.91
C GLY A 31 9.93 4.73 -13.10
N LYS A 32 9.89 3.41 -12.93
CA LYS A 32 9.57 2.44 -14.00
C LYS A 32 8.29 1.69 -13.74
N HIS A 33 8.18 0.92 -12.65
CA HIS A 33 6.98 0.12 -12.37
C HIS A 33 5.76 0.98 -12.09
N HIS A 34 5.80 1.85 -11.09
CA HIS A 34 4.66 2.72 -10.76
C HIS A 34 4.30 3.65 -11.92
N ALA A 35 5.29 4.28 -12.57
CA ALA A 35 5.08 5.12 -13.74
C ALA A 35 4.40 4.37 -14.90
N ALA A 36 4.73 3.10 -15.13
CA ALA A 36 4.10 2.29 -16.16
C ALA A 36 2.63 2.01 -15.87
N TYR A 37 2.26 1.74 -14.62
CA TYR A 37 0.85 1.55 -14.25
C TYR A 37 0.04 2.83 -14.50
N ILE A 38 0.55 4.00 -14.10
CA ILE A 38 -0.10 5.30 -14.37
C ILE A 38 -0.25 5.52 -15.87
N LYS A 39 0.81 5.32 -16.65
CA LYS A 39 0.79 5.48 -18.12
C LYS A 39 -0.25 4.57 -18.78
N ASN A 40 -0.25 3.28 -18.41
CA ASN A 40 -1.15 2.30 -19.00
C ASN A 40 -2.61 2.58 -18.64
N MET A 41 -2.89 2.92 -17.38
CA MET A 41 -4.22 3.32 -16.92
C MET A 41 -4.73 4.53 -17.72
N ASN A 42 -3.92 5.59 -17.83
CA ASN A 42 -4.30 6.79 -18.59
C ASN A 42 -4.58 6.49 -20.07
N ALA A 43 -3.79 5.60 -20.70
CA ALA A 43 -4.04 5.19 -22.07
C ALA A 43 -5.40 4.49 -22.21
N ILE A 44 -5.76 3.60 -21.28
CA ILE A 44 -7.06 2.93 -21.25
C ILE A 44 -8.21 3.95 -21.05
N LEU A 45 -8.03 4.89 -20.12
CA LEU A 45 -9.04 5.90 -19.81
C LEU A 45 -9.24 6.89 -20.94
N ALA A 46 -8.21 7.18 -21.73
CA ALA A 46 -8.31 8.09 -22.88
C ALA A 46 -9.27 7.58 -23.99
N GLU A 47 -9.42 6.25 -24.07
CA GLU A 47 -10.31 5.58 -25.03
C GLU A 47 -11.77 5.50 -24.53
N ARG A 48 -12.07 6.03 -23.33
CA ARG A 48 -13.38 5.88 -22.66
C ARG A 48 -14.04 7.23 -22.35
N ALA A 49 -15.35 7.27 -22.52
CA ALA A 49 -16.13 8.42 -22.04
C ALA A 49 -16.45 8.28 -20.55
N GLY A 50 -16.53 9.43 -19.86
CA GLY A 50 -17.02 9.48 -18.47
C GLY A 50 -16.11 8.80 -17.46
N ALA A 51 -14.78 8.95 -17.60
CA ALA A 51 -13.82 8.49 -16.60
C ALA A 51 -14.07 9.20 -15.25
N PRO A 52 -14.08 8.46 -14.11
CA PRO A 52 -14.21 9.05 -12.78
C PRO A 52 -13.09 10.04 -12.49
N ALA A 53 -13.37 11.04 -11.62
CA ALA A 53 -12.41 12.08 -11.27
C ALA A 53 -11.36 11.62 -10.25
N SER A 54 -11.65 10.58 -9.44
CA SER A 54 -10.71 10.03 -8.47
C SER A 54 -10.22 8.64 -8.89
N LEU A 55 -9.01 8.28 -8.49
CA LEU A 55 -8.43 6.97 -8.79
C LEU A 55 -9.16 5.86 -8.07
N GLU A 56 -9.61 6.09 -6.85
CA GLU A 56 -10.43 5.16 -6.07
C GLU A 56 -11.70 4.77 -6.84
N ALA A 57 -12.41 5.76 -7.37
CA ALA A 57 -13.60 5.53 -8.17
C ALA A 57 -13.31 4.80 -9.50
N VAL A 58 -12.13 4.99 -10.09
CA VAL A 58 -11.68 4.20 -11.26
C VAL A 58 -11.48 2.74 -10.87
N VAL A 59 -10.80 2.47 -9.74
CA VAL A 59 -10.57 1.10 -9.22
C VAL A 59 -11.90 0.40 -8.93
N GLU A 60 -12.80 1.05 -8.18
CA GLU A 60 -14.12 0.49 -7.85
C GLU A 60 -14.95 0.19 -9.10
N ARG A 61 -14.97 1.13 -10.04
CA ARG A 61 -15.68 0.95 -11.32
C ARG A 61 -15.11 -0.23 -12.10
N ALA A 62 -13.79 -0.30 -12.26
CA ALA A 62 -13.14 -1.38 -13.00
C ALA A 62 -13.40 -2.75 -12.36
N LYS A 63 -13.39 -2.83 -11.02
CA LYS A 63 -13.73 -4.06 -10.27
C LYS A 63 -15.16 -4.48 -10.54
N ARG A 64 -16.13 -3.55 -10.40
CA ARG A 64 -17.56 -3.81 -10.61
C ARG A 64 -17.89 -4.22 -12.03
N GLU A 65 -17.22 -3.63 -13.02
CA GLU A 65 -17.43 -3.92 -14.44
C GLU A 65 -16.66 -5.16 -14.94
N GLY A 66 -15.81 -5.75 -14.09
CA GLY A 66 -14.97 -6.91 -14.46
C GLY A 66 -13.86 -6.58 -15.45
N ASP A 67 -13.50 -5.30 -15.55
CA ASP A 67 -12.43 -4.82 -16.43
C ASP A 67 -11.05 -5.07 -15.81
N LYS A 68 -10.55 -6.29 -15.97
CA LYS A 68 -9.28 -6.70 -15.39
C LYS A 68 -8.09 -5.83 -15.81
N LYS A 69 -8.05 -5.39 -17.08
CA LYS A 69 -6.93 -4.59 -17.59
C LYS A 69 -6.89 -3.21 -16.93
N LEU A 70 -8.02 -2.52 -16.85
CA LEU A 70 -8.10 -1.25 -16.14
C LEU A 70 -7.87 -1.44 -14.64
N PHE A 71 -8.53 -2.43 -14.04
CA PHE A 71 -8.40 -2.72 -12.61
C PHE A 71 -6.94 -2.93 -12.22
N ASN A 72 -6.22 -3.82 -12.90
CA ASN A 72 -4.84 -4.12 -12.56
C ASN A 72 -3.95 -2.86 -12.59
N ASN A 73 -4.08 -2.00 -13.62
CA ASN A 73 -3.26 -0.80 -13.70
C ASN A 73 -3.69 0.28 -12.70
N ALA A 74 -4.99 0.48 -12.49
CA ALA A 74 -5.51 1.48 -11.56
C ALA A 74 -5.24 1.10 -10.09
N ALA A 75 -5.49 -0.16 -9.72
CA ALA A 75 -5.24 -0.64 -8.38
C ALA A 75 -3.73 -0.66 -8.07
N GLN A 76 -2.87 -1.09 -9.01
CA GLN A 76 -1.42 -1.00 -8.82
C GLN A 76 -0.94 0.44 -8.70
N ALA A 77 -1.49 1.37 -9.47
CA ALA A 77 -1.17 2.79 -9.32
C ALA A 77 -1.51 3.30 -7.91
N TRP A 78 -2.67 2.91 -7.38
CA TRP A 78 -3.11 3.29 -6.05
C TRP A 78 -2.27 2.61 -4.95
N ASN A 79 -2.08 1.29 -5.05
CA ASN A 79 -1.31 0.50 -4.06
C ASN A 79 0.12 1.02 -3.91
N HIS A 80 0.80 1.32 -5.03
CA HIS A 80 2.16 1.88 -4.99
C HIS A 80 2.18 3.27 -4.35
N ALA A 81 1.23 4.16 -4.70
CA ALA A 81 1.19 5.49 -4.10
C ALA A 81 0.93 5.42 -2.59
N PHE A 82 0.07 4.50 -2.13
CA PHE A 82 -0.14 4.24 -0.71
C PHE A 82 1.10 3.61 -0.05
N PHE A 83 1.82 2.74 -0.76
CA PHE A 83 3.04 2.12 -0.27
C PHE A 83 4.15 3.15 0.00
N TRP A 84 4.33 4.15 -0.89
CA TRP A 84 5.31 5.22 -0.62
C TRP A 84 5.04 5.97 0.67
N ASN A 85 3.77 6.20 1.00
CA ASN A 85 3.37 6.81 2.27
C ASN A 85 3.46 5.84 3.46
N SER A 86 3.42 4.54 3.21
CA SER A 86 3.62 3.49 4.22
C SER A 86 5.07 3.30 4.63
N LEU A 87 6.02 3.96 3.94
CA LEU A 87 7.45 3.93 4.24
C LEU A 87 7.91 5.24 4.89
N SER A 88 8.89 5.17 5.77
CA SER A 88 9.53 6.31 6.42
C SER A 88 11.05 6.12 6.47
N PRO A 89 11.84 7.18 6.19
CA PRO A 89 13.28 7.18 6.44
C PRO A 89 13.64 7.08 7.93
N GLU A 90 12.72 7.48 8.79
CA GLU A 90 12.89 7.42 10.24
C GLU A 90 12.26 6.16 10.80
N ALA A 91 13.02 5.37 11.57
CA ALA A 91 12.47 4.24 12.29
C ALA A 91 11.42 4.72 13.31
N GLN A 92 10.24 4.12 13.27
CA GLN A 92 9.11 4.46 14.11
C GLN A 92 8.56 3.22 14.81
N ALA A 93 7.70 3.43 15.79
CA ALA A 93 6.92 2.39 16.43
C ALA A 93 5.44 2.82 16.51
N PRO A 94 4.49 1.88 16.55
CA PRO A 94 3.10 2.20 16.81
C PRO A 94 2.94 2.97 18.13
N SER A 95 2.08 3.98 18.12
CA SER A 95 1.79 4.82 19.29
C SER A 95 0.30 5.08 19.41
N GLY A 96 -0.10 5.81 20.43
CA GLY A 96 -1.47 6.32 20.59
C GLY A 96 -2.56 5.25 20.50
N ASP A 97 -3.64 5.62 19.82
CA ASP A 97 -4.82 4.77 19.66
C ASP A 97 -4.54 3.55 18.76
N LEU A 98 -3.69 3.70 17.77
CA LEU A 98 -3.31 2.57 16.90
C LEU A 98 -2.55 1.49 17.68
N LYS A 99 -1.63 1.88 18.57
CA LYS A 99 -0.93 0.91 19.44
C LYS A 99 -1.92 0.12 20.29
N ALA A 100 -2.83 0.82 20.97
CA ALA A 100 -3.85 0.19 21.79
C ALA A 100 -4.75 -0.76 20.97
N ALA A 101 -5.09 -0.38 19.73
CA ALA A 101 -5.87 -1.22 18.83
C ALA A 101 -5.10 -2.46 18.36
N ILE A 102 -3.80 -2.33 18.09
CA ILE A 102 -2.93 -3.48 17.76
C ILE A 102 -2.88 -4.45 18.95
N GLU A 103 -2.60 -3.95 20.16
CA GLU A 103 -2.54 -4.77 21.36
C GLU A 103 -3.88 -5.46 21.65
N LYS A 104 -5.00 -4.77 21.44
CA LYS A 104 -6.34 -5.33 21.59
C LYS A 104 -6.63 -6.44 20.55
N SER A 105 -6.23 -6.24 19.29
CA SER A 105 -6.57 -7.16 18.19
C SER A 105 -5.64 -8.36 18.11
N PHE A 106 -4.36 -8.22 18.49
CA PHE A 106 -3.32 -9.24 18.36
C PHE A 106 -2.74 -9.72 19.69
N GLY A 107 -3.08 -9.09 20.81
CA GLY A 107 -2.57 -9.40 22.13
C GLY A 107 -1.32 -8.63 22.54
N SER A 108 -0.39 -8.38 21.61
CA SER A 108 0.81 -7.57 21.82
C SER A 108 1.38 -7.06 20.50
N LEU A 109 2.33 -6.12 20.55
CA LEU A 109 3.08 -5.68 19.37
C LEU A 109 3.95 -6.80 18.80
N ASP A 110 4.53 -7.65 19.66
CA ASP A 110 5.33 -8.79 19.21
C ASP A 110 4.47 -9.83 18.49
N ALA A 111 3.29 -10.16 19.04
CA ALA A 111 2.36 -11.08 18.41
C ALA A 111 1.85 -10.53 17.05
N PHE A 112 1.59 -9.23 16.95
CA PHE A 112 1.29 -8.56 15.68
C PHE A 112 2.45 -8.72 14.68
N THR A 113 3.68 -8.44 15.12
CA THR A 113 4.87 -8.51 14.26
C THR A 113 5.07 -9.92 13.72
N GLU A 114 4.96 -10.93 14.57
CA GLU A 114 5.07 -12.34 14.16
C GLU A 114 3.93 -12.75 13.21
N ALA A 115 2.70 -12.32 13.47
CA ALA A 115 1.56 -12.58 12.58
C ALA A 115 1.76 -11.92 11.20
N ALA A 116 2.25 -10.68 11.17
CA ALA A 116 2.53 -9.96 9.92
C ALA A 116 3.65 -10.64 9.11
N LYS A 117 4.74 -11.04 9.77
CA LYS A 117 5.83 -11.82 9.15
C LYS A 117 5.31 -13.13 8.59
N ALA A 118 4.61 -13.92 9.41
CA ALA A 118 4.07 -15.21 8.99
C ALA A 118 3.15 -15.08 7.77
N LYS A 119 2.26 -14.08 7.78
CA LYS A 119 1.34 -13.83 6.67
C LYS A 119 2.06 -13.40 5.39
N GLY A 120 3.00 -12.45 5.48
CA GLY A 120 3.74 -11.95 4.33
C GLY A 120 4.71 -12.97 3.73
N VAL A 121 5.34 -13.81 4.57
CA VAL A 121 6.20 -14.92 4.11
C VAL A 121 5.36 -16.03 3.49
N GLY A 122 4.19 -16.33 4.08
CA GLY A 122 3.28 -17.37 3.61
C GLY A 122 2.53 -16.99 2.32
N HIS A 123 2.51 -15.71 1.95
CA HIS A 123 1.87 -15.26 0.71
C HIS A 123 2.58 -15.86 -0.52
N PHE A 124 1.84 -16.65 -1.29
CA PHE A 124 2.36 -17.29 -2.50
C PHE A 124 2.36 -16.31 -3.69
N ALA A 125 3.48 -16.21 -4.40
CA ALA A 125 3.69 -15.34 -5.55
C ALA A 125 3.66 -13.82 -5.22
N SER A 126 3.15 -12.99 -6.13
CA SER A 126 3.11 -11.54 -6.04
C SER A 126 1.87 -11.06 -5.31
N GLY A 127 2.00 -10.03 -4.51
CA GLY A 127 0.87 -9.44 -3.80
C GLY A 127 1.27 -8.37 -2.81
N TRP A 128 0.40 -8.13 -1.84
CA TRP A 128 0.49 -7.03 -0.88
C TRP A 128 0.04 -7.49 0.50
N LEU A 129 0.82 -7.20 1.52
CA LEU A 129 0.45 -7.40 2.92
C LEU A 129 -0.12 -6.10 3.49
N TRP A 130 -1.34 -6.14 3.97
CA TRP A 130 -2.07 -4.98 4.50
C TRP A 130 -2.36 -5.13 5.99
N LEU A 131 -2.19 -4.03 6.73
CA LEU A 131 -2.88 -3.78 7.99
C LEU A 131 -4.13 -2.97 7.68
N VAL A 132 -5.29 -3.46 8.08
CA VAL A 132 -6.58 -2.81 7.84
C VAL A 132 -7.38 -2.68 9.14
N SER A 133 -8.26 -1.68 9.19
CA SER A 133 -9.26 -1.51 10.23
C SER A 133 -10.65 -1.75 9.68
N ASP A 134 -11.50 -2.42 10.43
CA ASP A 134 -12.92 -2.42 10.15
C ASP A 134 -13.63 -1.18 10.73
N LYS A 135 -14.94 -1.06 10.49
CA LYS A 135 -15.76 0.06 10.99
C LYS A 135 -15.87 0.14 12.51
N SER A 136 -15.61 -0.96 13.21
CA SER A 136 -15.60 -0.98 14.68
C SER A 136 -14.26 -0.50 15.26
N GLY A 137 -13.23 -0.42 14.42
CA GLY A 137 -11.84 -0.14 14.77
C GLY A 137 -11.05 -1.38 15.15
N ALA A 138 -11.59 -2.57 14.91
CA ALA A 138 -10.82 -3.80 15.06
C ALA A 138 -9.84 -3.94 13.89
N LEU A 139 -8.61 -4.37 14.20
CA LEU A 139 -7.55 -4.49 13.23
C LEU A 139 -7.39 -5.93 12.75
N SER A 140 -7.06 -6.08 11.49
CA SER A 140 -6.69 -7.37 10.91
C SER A 140 -5.55 -7.22 9.90
N LEU A 141 -4.85 -8.34 9.67
CA LEU A 141 -3.88 -8.48 8.60
C LEU A 141 -4.53 -9.24 7.45
N THR A 142 -4.44 -8.70 6.26
CA THR A 142 -4.86 -9.38 5.02
C THR A 142 -3.75 -9.36 4.00
N ASP A 143 -3.61 -10.43 3.25
CA ASP A 143 -2.73 -10.51 2.10
C ASP A 143 -3.57 -10.67 0.84
N LEU A 144 -3.28 -9.86 -0.16
CA LEU A 144 -4.05 -9.78 -1.39
C LEU A 144 -3.14 -10.05 -2.59
N HIS A 145 -3.62 -10.87 -3.53
CA HIS A 145 -2.86 -11.27 -4.70
C HIS A 145 -2.77 -10.17 -5.76
N ASP A 146 -1.69 -10.15 -6.49
CA ASP A 146 -1.46 -9.33 -7.68
C ASP A 146 -1.76 -7.85 -7.47
N ALA A 147 -2.86 -7.36 -8.06
CA ALA A 147 -3.29 -5.98 -7.98
C ALA A 147 -4.43 -5.75 -6.97
N ASP A 148 -4.93 -6.79 -6.32
CA ASP A 148 -6.06 -6.64 -5.40
C ASP A 148 -5.72 -5.66 -4.26
N THR A 149 -6.76 -4.95 -3.80
CA THR A 149 -6.63 -3.83 -2.88
C THR A 149 -7.84 -3.76 -1.94
N PRO A 150 -7.63 -3.41 -0.65
CA PRO A 150 -8.73 -3.34 0.32
C PRO A 150 -9.72 -2.20 0.05
N ILE A 151 -9.39 -1.20 -0.77
CA ILE A 151 -10.33 -0.11 -1.08
C ILE A 151 -11.58 -0.57 -1.84
N THR A 152 -11.57 -1.77 -2.39
CA THR A 152 -12.77 -2.38 -3.03
C THR A 152 -13.72 -3.02 -2.04
N ASP A 153 -13.38 -3.02 -0.75
CA ASP A 153 -14.24 -3.46 0.35
C ASP A 153 -14.57 -2.27 1.26
N ALA A 154 -15.78 -1.73 1.12
CA ALA A 154 -16.24 -0.58 1.90
C ALA A 154 -16.34 -0.83 3.42
N SER A 155 -16.14 -2.06 3.90
CA SER A 155 -16.06 -2.39 5.32
C SER A 155 -14.68 -2.18 5.92
N LEU A 156 -13.65 -2.04 5.08
CA LEU A 156 -12.25 -1.95 5.48
C LEU A 156 -11.66 -0.56 5.18
N THR A 157 -10.74 -0.14 6.02
CA THR A 157 -9.87 1.03 5.79
C THR A 157 -8.42 0.56 5.83
N PRO A 158 -7.63 0.75 4.75
CA PRO A 158 -6.20 0.45 4.76
C PRO A 158 -5.44 1.42 5.67
N LEU A 159 -4.53 0.87 6.48
CA LEU A 159 -3.72 1.65 7.41
C LEU A 159 -2.24 1.65 7.03
N LEU A 160 -1.73 0.50 6.59
CA LEU A 160 -0.34 0.29 6.21
C LEU A 160 -0.26 -0.83 5.18
N VAL A 161 0.72 -0.78 4.29
CA VAL A 161 0.95 -1.82 3.28
C VAL A 161 2.43 -2.12 3.11
N CYS A 162 2.74 -3.40 2.89
CA CYS A 162 4.04 -3.87 2.42
C CYS A 162 3.87 -4.53 1.04
N ASP A 163 4.68 -4.12 0.08
CA ASP A 163 4.72 -4.72 -1.24
C ASP A 163 5.49 -6.05 -1.20
N LEU A 164 4.83 -7.14 -1.62
CA LEU A 164 5.40 -8.48 -1.67
C LEU A 164 5.81 -8.90 -3.10
N TRP A 165 5.64 -8.03 -4.08
CA TRP A 165 6.17 -8.24 -5.42
C TRP A 165 7.71 -8.26 -5.37
N GLU A 166 8.35 -9.17 -6.08
CA GLU A 166 9.81 -9.29 -6.07
C GLU A 166 10.52 -8.00 -6.51
N HIS A 167 9.91 -7.21 -7.40
CA HIS A 167 10.49 -5.93 -7.81
C HIS A 167 10.67 -4.93 -6.66
N ALA A 168 9.95 -5.09 -5.55
CA ALA A 168 10.07 -4.22 -4.38
C ALA A 168 11.35 -4.47 -3.56
N TYR A 169 11.92 -5.69 -3.64
CA TYR A 169 13.01 -6.08 -2.73
C TYR A 169 14.14 -6.91 -3.38
N TYR A 170 13.95 -7.46 -4.58
CA TYR A 170 14.88 -8.47 -5.12
C TYR A 170 16.30 -7.92 -5.35
N LEU A 171 16.45 -6.65 -5.73
CA LEU A 171 17.77 -6.06 -5.93
C LEU A 171 18.59 -6.00 -4.64
N ASP A 172 17.95 -5.79 -3.49
CA ASP A 172 18.60 -5.60 -2.19
C ASP A 172 18.62 -6.88 -1.35
N TYR A 173 17.59 -7.71 -1.45
CA TYR A 173 17.38 -8.88 -0.60
C TYR A 173 17.40 -10.21 -1.35
N LYS A 174 17.44 -10.22 -2.69
CA LYS A 174 17.31 -11.42 -3.51
C LYS A 174 16.04 -12.20 -3.15
N ASN A 175 16.15 -13.49 -2.90
CA ASN A 175 15.05 -14.37 -2.50
C ASN A 175 14.67 -14.25 -1.02
N GLU A 176 15.32 -13.39 -0.25
CA GLU A 176 15.13 -13.31 1.20
C GLU A 176 13.94 -12.39 1.58
N ARG A 177 12.75 -12.68 1.07
CA ARG A 177 11.51 -11.97 1.43
C ARG A 177 11.32 -11.83 2.95
N PRO A 178 11.64 -12.85 3.80
CA PRO A 178 11.53 -12.71 5.25
C PRO A 178 12.36 -11.56 5.81
N ARG A 179 13.59 -11.36 5.32
CA ARG A 179 14.46 -10.24 5.73
C ARG A 179 13.92 -8.88 5.29
N PHE A 180 13.35 -8.80 4.10
CA PHE A 180 12.71 -7.57 3.63
C PHE A 180 11.51 -7.19 4.50
N ILE A 181 10.61 -8.16 4.80
CA ILE A 181 9.45 -7.92 5.66
C ILE A 181 9.89 -7.49 7.06
N ASP A 182 10.95 -8.10 7.59
CA ASP A 182 11.53 -7.75 8.88
C ASP A 182 12.07 -6.31 8.89
N ALA A 183 12.81 -5.93 7.85
CA ALA A 183 13.29 -4.55 7.68
C ALA A 183 12.12 -3.56 7.52
N PHE A 184 11.08 -3.92 6.75
CA PHE A 184 9.88 -3.10 6.63
C PHE A 184 9.24 -2.83 7.99
N LEU A 185 8.91 -3.88 8.75
CA LEU A 185 8.21 -3.74 10.03
C LEU A 185 9.04 -3.01 11.10
N SER A 186 10.35 -3.26 11.15
CA SER A 186 11.21 -2.77 12.22
C SER A 186 11.91 -1.44 11.94
N LYS A 187 12.05 -1.05 10.65
CA LYS A 187 12.89 0.10 10.25
C LYS A 187 12.20 1.09 9.33
N LEU A 188 11.26 0.63 8.50
CA LEU A 188 10.73 1.42 7.40
C LEU A 188 9.25 1.77 7.56
N ALA A 189 8.47 1.02 8.35
CA ALA A 189 7.04 1.25 8.47
C ALA A 189 6.73 2.65 9.03
N ASN A 190 5.93 3.42 8.27
CA ASN A 190 5.47 4.75 8.66
C ASN A 190 4.28 4.64 9.61
N TRP A 191 4.56 4.41 10.88
CA TRP A 191 3.53 4.25 11.90
C TRP A 191 2.75 5.54 12.16
N ARG A 192 3.33 6.73 11.91
CA ARG A 192 2.60 8.02 11.98
C ARG A 192 1.54 8.11 10.89
N PHE A 193 1.86 7.64 9.68
CA PHE A 193 0.88 7.56 8.60
C PHE A 193 -0.24 6.57 8.94
N ALA A 194 0.11 5.37 9.42
CA ALA A 194 -0.87 4.37 9.84
C ALA A 194 -1.79 4.87 10.97
N GLU A 195 -1.25 5.58 11.96
CA GLU A 195 -2.01 6.24 13.02
C GLU A 195 -3.01 7.25 12.45
N ALA A 196 -2.57 8.11 11.52
CA ALA A 196 -3.45 9.09 10.90
C ALA A 196 -4.60 8.43 10.12
N GLN A 197 -4.34 7.30 9.42
CA GLN A 197 -5.38 6.52 8.75
C GLN A 197 -6.36 5.92 9.77
N TYR A 198 -5.86 5.37 10.87
CA TYR A 198 -6.69 4.79 11.92
C TYR A 198 -7.62 5.83 12.57
N VAL A 199 -7.07 7.00 12.91
CA VAL A 199 -7.85 8.12 13.48
C VAL A 199 -8.93 8.60 12.51
N ALA A 200 -8.59 8.74 11.21
CA ALA A 200 -9.56 9.11 10.17
C ALA A 200 -10.68 8.08 10.06
N ALA A 201 -10.34 6.78 10.02
CA ALA A 201 -11.31 5.69 9.97
C ALA A 201 -12.26 5.72 11.17
N ARG A 202 -11.73 5.89 12.38
CA ARG A 202 -12.52 5.99 13.62
C ARG A 202 -13.45 7.20 13.65
N ALA A 203 -13.06 8.30 13.02
CA ALA A 203 -13.88 9.51 12.88
C ALA A 203 -14.92 9.43 11.74
N GLY A 204 -15.01 8.32 11.01
CA GLY A 204 -15.88 8.18 9.84
C GLY A 204 -15.45 9.08 8.68
N LYS A 205 -14.20 9.56 8.68
CA LYS A 205 -13.63 10.37 7.61
C LYS A 205 -12.92 9.46 6.61
N GLY A 206 -12.94 9.86 5.35
CA GLY A 206 -12.11 9.20 4.35
C GLY A 206 -10.63 9.22 4.79
N GLY A 207 -9.94 8.11 4.58
CA GLY A 207 -8.49 8.03 4.78
C GLY A 207 -7.73 8.77 3.69
N TRP A 208 -6.48 8.38 3.49
CA TRP A 208 -5.65 8.89 2.41
C TRP A 208 -6.32 8.64 1.04
N ALA A 209 -6.27 9.64 0.19
CA ALA A 209 -6.74 9.55 -1.19
C ALA A 209 -5.58 9.81 -2.16
N PHE A 210 -5.66 9.20 -3.33
CA PHE A 210 -4.68 9.45 -4.39
C PHE A 210 -4.66 10.93 -4.77
N PRO A 211 -3.48 11.58 -4.85
CA PRO A 211 -3.38 13.00 -5.19
C PRO A 211 -3.84 13.26 -6.63
N SER A 212 -4.69 14.28 -6.79
CA SER A 212 -5.27 14.73 -8.06
C SER A 212 -4.32 15.56 -8.91
#